data_95f091a5c09277cb8923b00a1eea2a44
#
_entry.id   95f091a5c09277cb8923b00a1eea2a44
#
_cell.length_a   1.000
_cell.length_b   1.000
_cell.length_c   1.000
_cell.angle_alpha   90.00
_cell.angle_beta   90.00
_cell.angle_gamma   90.00
#
_symmetry.space_group_name_H-M   'P 1'
#
loop_
_entity.id
_entity.type
_entity.pdbx_description
1 polymer ?
#
loop_
_entity_poly.entity_id
_entity_poly.type
_entity_poly.pdbx_seq_one_letter_code
_entity_poly.pdbx_strand_id
1 'polypeptide(L)'
;DMDALPIQEENDTDYVSTQPGVMHACGHDGHTAIGLTVAGMLAQQHERLRGALKFVFQPAEEGGCGAAAMIADGALREPRPDFAFGLHLWNERPFGWVGATEGEMLAGSCDWECVVSGDGGHAASPHQTHDPVVAAAHIVVALQTVVSRNVPPLESAVVSVTQINGGDTYNVIPGEVRLAGTLRFFRNAVCDRVKRRITQILENVASAMGCRAEATFGSGYRPVVNDADAALLVQELARRVPGVTAVADDERTAGSEDFGEFMADIPGCFFVVGSANGERGLDYPHHHPRFDFDERSLTVGATLMASVAAHHVLPD
;
A
#
# COMPACT_ATOMS: atom_id res chain seq x y z
N ASP A 1 2.37 4.57 -11.04
CA ASP A 1 1.18 5.28 -10.57
C ASP A 1 1.19 6.73 -11.04
N MET A 2 0.03 7.42 -11.01
CA MET A 2 -0.13 8.81 -11.48
C MET A 2 -1.27 9.55 -10.77
N ASP A 3 -1.92 8.98 -9.79
CA ASP A 3 -3.02 9.63 -9.09
C ASP A 3 -2.54 10.59 -8.01
N ALA A 4 -3.42 11.50 -7.60
CA ALA A 4 -3.20 12.52 -6.59
C ALA A 4 -4.15 12.30 -5.40
N LEU A 5 -3.79 12.87 -4.27
CA LEU A 5 -4.52 12.76 -3.02
C LEU A 5 -5.43 13.98 -2.76
N PRO A 6 -6.56 13.79 -2.05
CA PRO A 6 -7.46 14.87 -1.64
C PRO A 6 -6.87 15.67 -0.46
N ILE A 7 -5.71 16.29 -0.69
CA ILE A 7 -4.95 17.07 0.30
C ILE A 7 -4.82 18.50 -0.22
N GLN A 8 -5.03 19.49 0.66
CA GLN A 8 -4.70 20.88 0.34
C GLN A 8 -3.20 21.09 0.54
N GLU A 9 -2.50 21.40 -0.54
CA GLU A 9 -1.07 21.67 -0.52
C GLU A 9 -0.76 22.96 0.25
N GLU A 10 0.29 22.92 1.08
CA GLU A 10 0.77 24.02 1.92
C GLU A 10 2.21 24.44 1.57
N ASN A 11 2.76 23.98 0.46
CA ASN A 11 4.07 24.41 -0.03
C ASN A 11 3.99 25.82 -0.61
N ASP A 12 5.10 26.55 -0.56
CA ASP A 12 5.29 27.88 -1.16
C ASP A 12 6.36 27.77 -2.26
N THR A 13 5.98 27.13 -3.38
CA THR A 13 6.83 26.90 -4.55
C THR A 13 6.11 27.37 -5.81
N ASP A 14 6.83 27.55 -6.90
CA ASP A 14 6.27 27.93 -8.19
C ASP A 14 5.61 26.79 -8.97
N TYR A 15 5.70 25.53 -8.44
CA TYR A 15 5.07 24.33 -9.00
C TYR A 15 3.98 23.73 -8.06
N VAL A 16 3.48 24.50 -7.10
CA VAL A 16 2.35 24.07 -6.25
C VAL A 16 1.12 23.72 -7.06
N SER A 17 0.32 22.77 -6.59
CA SER A 17 -0.91 22.36 -7.26
C SER A 17 -1.83 23.54 -7.60
N THR A 18 -2.31 23.58 -8.84
CA THR A 18 -3.30 24.56 -9.30
C THR A 18 -4.74 24.12 -9.03
N GLN A 19 -4.94 22.91 -8.50
CA GLN A 19 -6.25 22.36 -8.16
C GLN A 19 -6.44 22.40 -6.63
N PRO A 20 -7.29 23.28 -6.09
CA PRO A 20 -7.52 23.36 -4.65
C PRO A 20 -7.99 22.02 -4.08
N GLY A 21 -7.38 21.59 -2.97
CA GLY A 21 -7.70 20.33 -2.30
C GLY A 21 -7.18 19.07 -2.98
N VAL A 22 -6.30 19.19 -3.98
CA VAL A 22 -5.68 18.04 -4.65
C VAL A 22 -4.18 18.26 -4.73
N MET A 23 -3.39 17.27 -4.32
CA MET A 23 -1.94 17.35 -4.26
C MET A 23 -1.29 16.00 -4.59
N HIS A 24 -0.15 16.01 -5.29
CA HIS A 24 0.74 14.86 -5.38
C HIS A 24 1.59 14.72 -4.10
N ALA A 25 0.95 14.27 -3.03
CA ALA A 25 1.62 14.11 -1.74
C ALA A 25 2.29 12.73 -1.55
N CYS A 26 2.39 11.94 -2.62
CA CYS A 26 3.09 10.64 -2.63
C CYS A 26 4.17 10.52 -3.71
N GLY A 27 4.37 11.57 -4.55
CA GLY A 27 5.43 11.60 -5.56
C GLY A 27 5.07 10.91 -6.89
N HIS A 28 3.80 10.63 -7.16
CA HIS A 28 3.34 9.94 -8.38
C HIS A 28 3.55 10.79 -9.65
N ASP A 29 3.60 12.10 -9.54
CA ASP A 29 4.05 13.00 -10.60
C ASP A 29 5.52 12.78 -10.97
N GLY A 30 6.37 12.57 -9.95
CA GLY A 30 7.77 12.17 -10.13
C GLY A 30 7.91 10.79 -10.78
N HIS A 31 7.10 9.80 -10.36
CA HIS A 31 7.07 8.46 -10.99
C HIS A 31 6.66 8.54 -12.46
N THR A 32 5.65 9.34 -12.77
CA THR A 32 5.22 9.60 -14.14
C THR A 32 6.32 10.25 -14.97
N ALA A 33 7.02 11.25 -14.41
CA ALA A 33 8.15 11.92 -15.08
C ALA A 33 9.31 10.95 -15.35
N ILE A 34 9.63 10.07 -14.39
CA ILE A 34 10.61 9.00 -14.55
C ILE A 34 10.19 8.06 -15.69
N GLY A 35 8.94 7.56 -15.66
CA GLY A 35 8.41 6.66 -16.67
C GLY A 35 8.48 7.24 -18.08
N LEU A 36 8.06 8.50 -18.26
CA LEU A 36 8.14 9.21 -19.54
C LEU A 36 9.59 9.41 -20.01
N THR A 37 10.50 9.74 -19.08
CA THR A 37 11.93 9.90 -19.39
C THR A 37 12.53 8.60 -19.88
N VAL A 38 12.30 7.49 -19.18
CA VAL A 38 12.78 6.16 -19.57
C VAL A 38 12.21 5.74 -20.92
N ALA A 39 10.92 5.97 -21.15
CA ALA A 39 10.28 5.68 -22.43
C ALA A 39 10.94 6.47 -23.58
N GLY A 40 11.19 7.77 -23.36
CA GLY A 40 11.87 8.62 -24.34
C GLY A 40 13.32 8.19 -24.63
N MET A 41 14.07 7.79 -23.61
CA MET A 41 15.45 7.29 -23.76
C MET A 41 15.50 6.00 -24.58
N LEU A 42 14.64 5.04 -24.28
CA LEU A 42 14.64 3.73 -24.93
C LEU A 42 14.01 3.78 -26.33
N ALA A 43 13.07 4.68 -26.56
CA ALA A 43 12.53 4.93 -27.91
C ALA A 43 13.63 5.37 -28.90
N GLN A 44 14.65 6.09 -28.46
CA GLN A 44 15.81 6.45 -29.27
C GLN A 44 16.68 5.26 -29.66
N GLN A 45 16.52 4.13 -28.98
CA GLN A 45 17.24 2.87 -29.21
C GLN A 45 16.37 1.80 -29.87
N HIS A 46 15.17 2.16 -30.39
CA HIS A 46 14.15 1.20 -30.81
C HIS A 46 14.66 0.15 -31.82
N GLU A 47 15.59 0.52 -32.74
CA GLU A 47 16.19 -0.40 -33.71
C GLU A 47 17.11 -1.46 -33.08
N ARG A 48 17.58 -1.22 -31.84
CA ARG A 48 18.46 -2.12 -31.10
C ARG A 48 17.72 -3.05 -30.14
N LEU A 49 16.43 -2.80 -29.89
CA LEU A 49 15.65 -3.58 -28.94
C LEU A 49 15.50 -5.03 -29.40
N ARG A 50 15.76 -5.95 -28.48
CA ARG A 50 15.56 -7.40 -28.64
C ARG A 50 14.40 -7.84 -27.75
N GLY A 51 13.21 -7.37 -28.06
CA GLY A 51 12.00 -7.61 -27.28
C GLY A 51 11.09 -6.40 -27.27
N ALA A 52 10.22 -6.35 -26.29
CA ALA A 52 9.26 -5.26 -26.12
C ALA A 52 9.31 -4.69 -24.71
N LEU A 53 9.12 -3.39 -24.61
CA LEU A 53 8.89 -2.69 -23.33
C LEU A 53 7.46 -2.20 -23.31
N LYS A 54 6.76 -2.55 -22.24
CA LYS A 54 5.40 -2.08 -21.97
C LYS A 54 5.45 -1.12 -20.80
N PHE A 55 5.14 0.15 -21.05
CA PHE A 55 4.99 1.14 -20.00
C PHE A 55 3.54 1.17 -19.55
N VAL A 56 3.34 1.08 -18.23
CA VAL A 56 2.04 1.11 -17.60
C VAL A 56 1.97 2.34 -16.70
N PHE A 57 1.14 3.32 -17.08
CA PHE A 57 0.86 4.50 -16.28
C PHE A 57 -0.45 4.25 -15.56
N GLN A 58 -0.35 3.96 -14.28
CA GLN A 58 -1.45 3.42 -13.48
C GLN A 58 -2.23 4.51 -12.76
N PRO A 59 -3.55 4.56 -12.87
CA PRO A 59 -4.42 5.39 -12.04
C PRO A 59 -4.75 4.70 -10.71
N ALA A 60 -5.21 5.47 -9.74
CA ALA A 60 -5.92 5.00 -8.55
C ALA A 60 -5.14 3.96 -7.69
N GLU A 61 -3.85 4.18 -7.46
CA GLU A 61 -3.08 3.42 -6.47
C GLU A 61 -3.60 3.70 -5.05
N GLU A 62 -3.90 4.95 -4.73
CA GLU A 62 -4.33 5.45 -3.42
C GLU A 62 -5.75 4.98 -3.03
N GLY A 63 -5.95 3.66 -2.94
CA GLY A 63 -7.19 3.04 -2.49
C GLY A 63 -8.18 2.62 -3.58
N GLY A 64 -7.86 2.82 -4.87
CA GLY A 64 -8.74 2.48 -5.98
C GLY A 64 -8.46 1.14 -6.67
N CYS A 65 -7.42 0.41 -6.27
CA CYS A 65 -7.00 -0.87 -6.89
C CYS A 65 -6.79 -0.76 -8.40
N GLY A 66 -6.12 0.32 -8.85
CA GLY A 66 -5.91 0.62 -10.26
C GLY A 66 -5.16 -0.44 -11.02
N ALA A 67 -4.15 -1.09 -10.40
CA ALA A 67 -3.43 -2.19 -10.99
C ALA A 67 -4.37 -3.36 -11.33
N ALA A 68 -5.23 -3.77 -10.40
CA ALA A 68 -6.19 -4.85 -10.63
C ALA A 68 -7.17 -4.51 -11.76
N ALA A 69 -7.66 -3.25 -11.82
CA ALA A 69 -8.53 -2.78 -12.88
C ALA A 69 -7.83 -2.83 -14.26
N MET A 70 -6.60 -2.34 -14.36
CA MET A 70 -5.80 -2.39 -15.59
C MET A 70 -5.53 -3.82 -16.04
N ILE A 71 -5.25 -4.73 -15.12
CA ILE A 71 -5.05 -6.16 -15.43
C ILE A 71 -6.35 -6.76 -16.00
N ALA A 72 -7.49 -6.46 -15.40
CA ALA A 72 -8.79 -6.91 -15.89
C ALA A 72 -9.06 -6.40 -17.32
N ASP A 73 -8.70 -5.15 -17.62
CA ASP A 73 -8.78 -4.53 -18.95
C ASP A 73 -7.75 -5.07 -19.94
N GLY A 74 -6.79 -5.88 -19.48
CA GLY A 74 -5.83 -6.57 -20.35
C GLY A 74 -4.44 -5.96 -20.40
N ALA A 75 -4.04 -5.12 -19.46
CA ALA A 75 -2.71 -4.50 -19.41
C ALA A 75 -1.55 -5.53 -19.49
N LEU A 76 -1.75 -6.74 -18.97
CA LEU A 76 -0.76 -7.82 -19.04
C LEU A 76 -0.98 -8.82 -20.19
N ARG A 77 -1.87 -8.49 -21.14
CA ARG A 77 -2.07 -9.31 -22.36
C ARG A 77 -1.26 -8.70 -23.50
N GLU A 78 -1.01 -9.42 -24.53
CA GLU A 78 -0.44 -9.12 -25.87
C GLU A 78 0.44 -7.83 -25.97
N PRO A 79 1.71 -7.94 -25.72
CA PRO A 79 2.43 -9.12 -25.25
C PRO A 79 2.29 -9.30 -23.74
N ARG A 80 2.28 -10.53 -23.28
CA ARG A 80 2.42 -10.81 -21.84
C ARG A 80 3.86 -10.50 -21.44
N PRO A 81 4.09 -9.70 -20.38
CA PRO A 81 5.44 -9.43 -19.91
C PRO A 81 6.10 -10.69 -19.29
N ASP A 82 7.41 -10.81 -19.45
CA ASP A 82 8.22 -11.83 -18.77
C ASP A 82 8.67 -11.34 -17.38
N PHE A 83 8.82 -10.02 -17.21
CA PHE A 83 9.20 -9.36 -15.98
C PHE A 83 8.39 -8.08 -15.77
N ALA A 84 8.19 -7.71 -14.48
CA ALA A 84 7.57 -6.45 -14.09
C ALA A 84 8.49 -5.69 -13.12
N PHE A 85 8.74 -4.41 -13.40
CA PHE A 85 9.52 -3.54 -12.53
C PHE A 85 8.77 -2.26 -12.24
N GLY A 86 8.78 -1.85 -10.95
CA GLY A 86 8.21 -0.60 -10.49
C GLY A 86 9.16 0.09 -9.52
N LEU A 87 9.01 1.40 -9.36
CA LEU A 87 9.73 2.15 -8.35
C LEU A 87 8.82 3.13 -7.62
N HIS A 88 9.22 3.46 -6.38
CA HIS A 88 8.63 4.55 -5.63
C HIS A 88 9.72 5.50 -5.11
N LEU A 89 9.47 6.80 -5.16
CA LEU A 89 10.26 7.80 -4.44
C LEU A 89 9.99 7.64 -2.94
N TRP A 90 11.03 7.65 -2.11
CA TRP A 90 10.91 7.27 -0.72
C TRP A 90 11.45 8.35 0.21
N ASN A 91 10.57 9.24 0.65
CA ASN A 91 10.94 10.40 1.47
C ASN A 91 11.30 10.06 2.93
N GLU A 92 11.18 8.78 3.30
CA GLU A 92 11.69 8.26 4.58
C GLU A 92 13.19 7.95 4.52
N ARG A 93 13.81 8.06 3.34
CA ARG A 93 15.23 7.82 3.10
C ARG A 93 15.88 9.00 2.36
N PRO A 94 17.12 9.33 2.67
CA PRO A 94 17.78 10.46 2.03
C PRO A 94 18.09 10.21 0.56
N PHE A 95 18.20 11.28 -0.22
CA PHE A 95 18.72 11.23 -1.58
C PHE A 95 20.03 10.43 -1.68
N GLY A 96 20.14 9.61 -2.71
CA GLY A 96 21.28 8.72 -2.94
C GLY A 96 21.16 7.33 -2.29
N TRP A 97 20.09 7.06 -1.56
CA TRP A 97 19.77 5.75 -1.03
C TRP A 97 18.81 5.01 -1.98
N VAL A 98 19.01 3.69 -2.17
CA VAL A 98 18.12 2.80 -2.95
C VAL A 98 17.84 1.55 -2.14
N GLY A 99 16.60 1.12 -2.08
CA GLY A 99 16.18 -0.13 -1.43
C GLY A 99 15.53 -1.09 -2.43
N ALA A 100 16.03 -2.33 -2.47
CA ALA A 100 15.47 -3.42 -3.25
C ALA A 100 15.64 -4.73 -2.46
N THR A 101 14.60 -5.13 -1.76
CA THR A 101 14.60 -6.28 -0.85
C THR A 101 14.08 -7.52 -1.57
N GLU A 102 14.77 -8.64 -1.44
CA GLU A 102 14.29 -9.95 -1.89
C GLU A 102 13.07 -10.38 -1.06
N GLY A 103 12.08 -10.96 -1.71
CA GLY A 103 10.88 -11.46 -1.06
C GLY A 103 9.94 -10.34 -0.61
N GLU A 104 9.39 -10.46 0.59
CA GLU A 104 8.34 -9.59 1.11
C GLU A 104 8.89 -8.18 1.42
N MET A 105 8.46 -7.18 0.66
CA MET A 105 8.91 -5.78 0.82
C MET A 105 7.82 -4.86 1.37
N LEU A 106 6.64 -4.80 0.76
CA LEU A 106 5.50 -4.03 1.26
C LEU A 106 4.35 -4.94 1.65
N ALA A 107 3.61 -4.54 2.69
CA ALA A 107 2.49 -5.32 3.17
C ALA A 107 1.30 -5.28 2.19
N GLY A 108 0.58 -6.38 2.14
CA GLY A 108 -0.78 -6.37 1.63
C GLY A 108 -1.72 -5.70 2.63
N SER A 109 -2.82 -5.17 2.13
CA SER A 109 -3.86 -4.52 2.93
C SER A 109 -5.23 -5.14 2.70
N CYS A 110 -6.11 -4.99 3.67
CA CYS A 110 -7.52 -5.30 3.51
C CYS A 110 -8.31 -4.55 4.59
N ASP A 111 -9.38 -3.88 4.19
CA ASP A 111 -10.29 -3.26 5.13
C ASP A 111 -11.38 -4.24 5.56
N TRP A 112 -11.94 -4.00 6.72
CA TRP A 112 -13.05 -4.79 7.25
C TRP A 112 -14.06 -3.91 7.97
N GLU A 113 -15.29 -4.34 7.92
CA GLU A 113 -16.43 -3.73 8.63
C GLU A 113 -17.21 -4.79 9.36
N CYS A 114 -17.86 -4.38 10.44
CA CYS A 114 -18.74 -5.24 11.21
C CYS A 114 -19.93 -4.44 11.74
N VAL A 115 -21.12 -5.01 11.64
CA VAL A 115 -22.32 -4.53 12.31
C VAL A 115 -22.61 -5.46 13.48
N VAL A 116 -22.62 -4.91 14.69
CA VAL A 116 -23.04 -5.60 15.91
C VAL A 116 -24.47 -5.19 16.22
N SER A 117 -25.40 -6.12 16.17
CA SER A 117 -26.83 -5.87 16.34
C SER A 117 -27.35 -6.49 17.65
N GLY A 118 -28.17 -5.72 18.36
CA GLY A 118 -28.92 -6.13 19.55
C GLY A 118 -30.36 -5.60 19.50
N ASP A 119 -31.09 -5.69 20.61
CA ASP A 119 -32.49 -5.26 20.64
C ASP A 119 -32.63 -3.74 20.94
N GLY A 120 -31.60 -3.13 21.57
CA GLY A 120 -31.70 -1.75 22.06
C GLY A 120 -32.77 -1.58 23.14
N GLY A 121 -32.93 -0.35 23.65
CA GLY A 121 -34.00 -0.05 24.60
C GLY A 121 -33.68 1.05 25.61
N HIS A 122 -34.48 1.10 26.68
CA HIS A 122 -34.35 2.14 27.73
C HIS A 122 -33.09 1.91 28.57
N ALA A 123 -32.20 2.87 28.66
CA ALA A 123 -30.93 2.72 29.37
C ALA A 123 -31.06 2.42 30.88
N ALA A 124 -32.21 2.77 31.52
CA ALA A 124 -32.48 2.40 32.89
C ALA A 124 -33.05 0.96 33.06
N SER A 125 -33.29 0.25 31.95
CA SER A 125 -33.81 -1.13 31.95
C SER A 125 -32.92 -2.07 31.10
N PRO A 126 -31.61 -2.12 31.33
CA PRO A 126 -30.67 -2.88 30.50
C PRO A 126 -30.93 -4.38 30.50
N HIS A 127 -31.60 -4.90 31.57
CA HIS A 127 -31.98 -6.31 31.66
C HIS A 127 -33.07 -6.75 30.65
N GLN A 128 -33.67 -5.80 29.94
CA GLN A 128 -34.65 -6.05 28.86
C GLN A 128 -34.06 -5.94 27.47
N THR A 129 -32.74 -5.77 27.37
CA THR A 129 -32.04 -5.53 26.09
C THR A 129 -30.86 -6.46 25.92
N HIS A 130 -30.43 -6.66 24.68
CA HIS A 130 -29.11 -7.17 24.32
C HIS A 130 -28.30 -5.98 23.84
N ASP A 131 -27.34 -5.54 24.64
CA ASP A 131 -26.64 -4.26 24.46
C ASP A 131 -25.46 -4.40 23.48
N PRO A 132 -25.58 -3.87 22.21
CA PRO A 132 -24.52 -3.98 21.23
C PRO A 132 -23.32 -3.06 21.55
N VAL A 133 -23.45 -2.04 22.40
CA VAL A 133 -22.34 -1.19 22.82
C VAL A 133 -21.38 -1.99 23.72
N VAL A 134 -21.93 -2.74 24.67
CA VAL A 134 -21.13 -3.62 25.54
C VAL A 134 -20.48 -4.73 24.71
N ALA A 135 -21.25 -5.36 23.80
CA ALA A 135 -20.73 -6.40 22.92
C ALA A 135 -19.58 -5.88 22.04
N ALA A 136 -19.74 -4.70 21.41
CA ALA A 136 -18.71 -4.07 20.60
C ALA A 136 -17.44 -3.75 21.39
N ALA A 137 -17.56 -3.25 22.62
CA ALA A 137 -16.40 -2.99 23.47
C ALA A 137 -15.59 -4.27 23.75
N HIS A 138 -16.28 -5.37 24.10
CA HIS A 138 -15.63 -6.67 24.30
C HIS A 138 -15.01 -7.24 23.02
N ILE A 139 -15.65 -7.05 21.87
CA ILE A 139 -15.11 -7.41 20.55
C ILE A 139 -13.80 -6.68 20.30
N VAL A 140 -13.73 -5.37 20.50
CA VAL A 140 -12.50 -4.58 20.30
C VAL A 140 -11.36 -5.13 21.16
N VAL A 141 -11.62 -5.45 22.44
CA VAL A 141 -10.62 -6.04 23.34
C VAL A 141 -10.20 -7.43 22.84
N ALA A 142 -11.15 -8.29 22.46
CA ALA A 142 -10.88 -9.64 22.00
C ALA A 142 -10.08 -9.67 20.69
N LEU A 143 -10.32 -8.73 19.76
CA LEU A 143 -9.59 -8.59 18.49
C LEU A 143 -8.08 -8.36 18.69
N GLN A 144 -7.65 -7.78 19.84
CA GLN A 144 -6.23 -7.63 20.16
C GLN A 144 -5.50 -8.98 20.27
N THR A 145 -6.24 -10.06 20.49
CA THR A 145 -5.67 -11.41 20.55
C THR A 145 -5.41 -12.04 19.17
N VAL A 146 -5.93 -11.47 18.09
CA VAL A 146 -5.76 -12.02 16.74
C VAL A 146 -4.30 -12.13 16.40
N VAL A 147 -3.55 -11.03 16.46
CA VAL A 147 -2.12 -11.03 16.17
C VAL A 147 -1.35 -11.75 17.27
N SER A 148 -1.56 -11.37 18.53
CA SER A 148 -0.74 -11.85 19.64
C SER A 148 -0.88 -13.35 19.96
N ARG A 149 -1.95 -14.03 19.49
CA ARG A 149 -2.23 -15.45 19.81
C ARG A 149 -2.54 -16.34 18.62
N ASN A 150 -2.70 -15.78 17.41
CA ASN A 150 -3.10 -16.57 16.25
C ASN A 150 -2.19 -16.39 15.04
N VAL A 151 -1.31 -15.38 15.04
CA VAL A 151 -0.26 -15.21 14.04
C VAL A 151 1.02 -15.85 14.55
N PRO A 152 1.74 -16.67 13.75
CA PRO A 152 3.03 -17.24 14.16
C PRO A 152 4.02 -16.14 14.54
N PRO A 153 4.88 -16.34 15.55
CA PRO A 153 5.77 -15.29 16.05
C PRO A 153 6.78 -14.72 15.05
N LEU A 154 7.09 -15.48 14.00
CA LEU A 154 7.99 -15.04 12.92
C LEU A 154 7.26 -14.42 11.73
N GLU A 155 5.94 -14.35 11.79
CA GLU A 155 5.10 -13.72 10.79
C GLU A 155 4.65 -12.35 11.29
N SER A 156 4.49 -11.39 10.38
CA SER A 156 4.00 -10.05 10.72
C SER A 156 2.58 -9.84 10.22
N ALA A 157 1.75 -9.26 11.07
CA ALA A 157 0.43 -8.79 10.72
C ALA A 157 0.01 -7.61 11.60
N VAL A 158 -0.83 -6.73 11.08
CA VAL A 158 -1.48 -5.66 11.84
C VAL A 158 -3.00 -5.87 11.76
N VAL A 159 -3.69 -5.72 12.88
CA VAL A 159 -5.15 -5.66 12.96
C VAL A 159 -5.50 -4.43 13.77
N SER A 160 -6.09 -3.44 13.12
CA SER A 160 -6.51 -2.20 13.76
C SER A 160 -8.02 -2.04 13.67
N VAL A 161 -8.65 -1.67 14.78
CA VAL A 161 -10.00 -1.11 14.80
C VAL A 161 -9.85 0.39 14.75
N THR A 162 -10.37 1.03 13.71
CA THR A 162 -10.20 2.46 13.46
C THR A 162 -11.48 3.26 13.65
N GLN A 163 -12.63 2.57 13.68
CA GLN A 163 -13.93 3.19 13.87
C GLN A 163 -14.79 2.36 14.82
N ILE A 164 -15.52 3.07 15.67
CA ILE A 164 -16.60 2.54 16.51
C ILE A 164 -17.71 3.60 16.57
N ASN A 165 -18.88 3.28 16.02
CA ASN A 165 -19.98 4.21 15.88
C ASN A 165 -21.29 3.56 16.35
N GLY A 166 -22.00 4.19 17.29
CA GLY A 166 -23.31 3.74 17.75
C GLY A 166 -23.85 4.60 18.88
N GLY A 167 -25.17 4.75 18.90
CA GLY A 167 -25.89 5.53 19.90
C GLY A 167 -25.91 7.04 19.61
N ASP A 168 -27.08 7.70 19.87
CA ASP A 168 -27.30 9.11 19.58
C ASP A 168 -27.73 9.89 20.84
N THR A 169 -28.14 9.21 21.91
CA THR A 169 -28.68 9.86 23.12
C THR A 169 -28.35 9.07 24.38
N TYR A 170 -28.31 9.77 25.54
CA TYR A 170 -27.88 9.23 26.81
C TYR A 170 -28.81 8.19 27.43
N ASN A 171 -30.09 8.19 27.10
CA ASN A 171 -31.10 7.37 27.75
C ASN A 171 -31.63 6.22 26.88
N VAL A 172 -31.00 5.95 25.74
CA VAL A 172 -31.35 4.86 24.84
C VAL A 172 -30.13 3.99 24.54
N ILE A 173 -30.22 2.69 24.76
CA ILE A 173 -29.29 1.69 24.26
C ILE A 173 -29.60 1.52 22.76
N PRO A 174 -28.65 1.72 21.84
CA PRO A 174 -28.89 1.60 20.40
C PRO A 174 -29.18 0.15 20.00
N GLY A 175 -29.82 -0.05 18.85
CA GLY A 175 -30.05 -1.37 18.28
C GLY A 175 -28.84 -1.94 17.53
N GLU A 176 -27.88 -1.08 17.15
CA GLU A 176 -26.67 -1.49 16.45
C GLU A 176 -25.45 -0.64 16.80
N VAL A 177 -24.26 -1.22 16.63
CA VAL A 177 -22.96 -0.55 16.65
C VAL A 177 -22.16 -1.01 15.44
N ARG A 178 -21.53 -0.07 14.74
CA ARG A 178 -20.66 -0.33 13.60
C ARG A 178 -19.20 -0.24 14.02
N LEU A 179 -18.43 -1.23 13.63
CA LEU A 179 -16.97 -1.27 13.76
C LEU A 179 -16.37 -1.31 12.38
N ALA A 180 -15.24 -0.62 12.18
CA ALA A 180 -14.43 -0.76 10.99
C ALA A 180 -12.95 -0.74 11.33
N GLY A 181 -12.14 -1.27 10.43
CA GLY A 181 -10.72 -1.33 10.63
C GLY A 181 -9.95 -1.81 9.41
N THR A 182 -8.67 -2.02 9.61
CA THR A 182 -7.77 -2.44 8.54
C THR A 182 -6.86 -3.57 8.98
N LEU A 183 -6.41 -4.35 8.01
CA LEU A 183 -5.40 -5.40 8.14
C LEU A 183 -4.15 -5.03 7.35
N ARG A 184 -2.97 -5.47 7.85
CA ARG A 184 -1.74 -5.54 7.07
C ARG A 184 -1.12 -6.91 7.24
N PHE A 185 -0.54 -7.43 6.17
CA PHE A 185 0.05 -8.78 6.16
C PHE A 185 1.09 -8.88 5.05
N PHE A 186 2.06 -9.78 5.21
CA PHE A 186 3.08 -10.02 4.19
C PHE A 186 2.86 -11.33 3.42
N ARG A 187 1.92 -12.17 3.86
CA ARG A 187 1.56 -13.45 3.22
C ARG A 187 0.05 -13.65 3.18
N ASN A 188 -0.48 -14.03 2.04
CA ASN A 188 -1.91 -14.28 1.87
C ASN A 188 -2.45 -15.33 2.84
N ALA A 189 -1.66 -16.37 3.17
CA ALA A 189 -2.04 -17.38 4.15
C ALA A 189 -2.24 -16.80 5.57
N VAL A 190 -1.47 -15.76 5.94
CA VAL A 190 -1.65 -15.01 7.21
C VAL A 190 -2.93 -14.18 7.13
N CYS A 191 -3.19 -13.49 6.03
CA CYS A 191 -4.42 -12.75 5.80
C CYS A 191 -5.66 -13.64 5.99
N ASP A 192 -5.70 -14.79 5.33
CA ASP A 192 -6.80 -15.74 5.42
C ASP A 192 -7.03 -16.24 6.84
N ARG A 193 -5.95 -16.51 7.57
CA ARG A 193 -6.01 -16.89 8.99
C ARG A 193 -6.58 -15.77 9.85
N VAL A 194 -6.11 -14.55 9.64
CA VAL A 194 -6.55 -13.35 10.37
C VAL A 194 -8.03 -13.09 10.10
N LYS A 195 -8.47 -13.09 8.84
CA LYS A 195 -9.88 -12.90 8.45
C LYS A 195 -10.79 -13.93 9.14
N ARG A 196 -10.44 -15.21 9.05
CA ARG A 196 -11.21 -16.28 9.74
C ARG A 196 -11.27 -16.05 11.24
N ARG A 197 -10.16 -15.62 11.86
CA ARG A 197 -10.13 -15.41 13.32
C ARG A 197 -10.92 -14.18 13.74
N ILE A 198 -10.88 -13.11 12.97
CA ILE A 198 -11.72 -11.92 13.19
C ILE A 198 -13.19 -12.34 13.17
N THR A 199 -13.66 -13.00 12.11
CA THR A 199 -15.05 -13.47 11.99
C THR A 199 -15.47 -14.30 13.20
N GLN A 200 -14.66 -15.29 13.60
CA GLN A 200 -14.96 -16.12 14.78
C GLN A 200 -15.07 -15.30 16.07
N ILE A 201 -14.20 -14.32 16.28
CA ILE A 201 -14.25 -13.48 17.48
C ILE A 201 -15.52 -12.63 17.46
N LEU A 202 -15.81 -11.98 16.34
CA LEU A 202 -16.99 -11.13 16.17
C LEU A 202 -18.27 -11.91 16.50
N GLU A 203 -18.48 -13.04 15.83
CA GLU A 203 -19.65 -13.89 15.99
C GLU A 203 -19.81 -14.44 17.42
N ASN A 204 -18.73 -15.02 17.98
CA ASN A 204 -18.81 -15.69 19.28
C ASN A 204 -18.92 -14.72 20.45
N VAL A 205 -18.22 -13.57 20.41
CA VAL A 205 -18.34 -12.55 21.47
C VAL A 205 -19.71 -11.90 21.43
N ALA A 206 -20.23 -11.54 20.25
CA ALA A 206 -21.57 -11.01 20.12
C ALA A 206 -22.63 -12.00 20.63
N SER A 207 -22.53 -13.27 20.22
CA SER A 207 -23.44 -14.34 20.65
C SER A 207 -23.42 -14.54 22.15
N ALA A 208 -22.25 -14.52 22.81
CA ALA A 208 -22.14 -14.64 24.27
C ALA A 208 -22.86 -13.51 25.02
N MET A 209 -23.13 -12.39 24.38
CA MET A 209 -23.86 -11.23 24.93
C MET A 209 -25.29 -11.09 24.37
N GLY A 210 -25.82 -12.14 23.72
CA GLY A 210 -27.14 -12.14 23.12
C GLY A 210 -27.27 -11.31 21.85
N CYS A 211 -26.17 -10.73 21.37
CA CYS A 211 -26.09 -9.95 20.13
C CYS A 211 -25.73 -10.82 18.93
N ARG A 212 -25.77 -10.21 17.74
CA ARG A 212 -25.24 -10.78 16.49
C ARG A 212 -24.16 -9.87 15.95
N ALA A 213 -23.22 -10.42 15.21
CA ALA A 213 -22.20 -9.66 14.50
C ALA A 213 -22.01 -10.24 13.10
N GLU A 214 -21.98 -9.36 12.11
CA GLU A 214 -21.75 -9.72 10.71
C GLU A 214 -20.54 -8.94 10.20
N ALA A 215 -19.53 -9.66 9.72
CA ALA A 215 -18.30 -9.09 9.19
C ALA A 215 -18.29 -9.09 7.66
N THR A 216 -17.82 -8.02 7.07
CA THR A 216 -17.48 -7.93 5.64
C THR A 216 -16.02 -7.52 5.50
N PHE A 217 -15.38 -8.02 4.44
CA PHE A 217 -14.00 -7.68 4.10
C PHE A 217 -13.98 -7.05 2.70
N GLY A 218 -13.35 -5.90 2.59
CA GLY A 218 -13.17 -5.22 1.31
C GLY A 218 -12.18 -5.94 0.40
N SER A 219 -12.08 -5.47 -0.83
CA SER A 219 -10.91 -5.71 -1.66
C SER A 219 -9.70 -5.13 -0.95
N GLY A 220 -8.55 -5.63 -1.21
CA GLY A 220 -7.31 -5.10 -0.65
C GLY A 220 -6.20 -5.32 -1.63
N TYR A 221 -4.99 -4.95 -1.26
CA TYR A 221 -3.79 -5.15 -2.06
C TYR A 221 -3.08 -6.43 -1.64
N ARG A 222 -2.50 -7.10 -2.62
CA ARG A 222 -1.55 -8.19 -2.34
C ARG A 222 -0.27 -7.61 -1.75
N PRO A 223 0.49 -8.38 -0.95
CA PRO A 223 1.84 -7.98 -0.61
C PRO A 223 2.70 -7.79 -1.87
N VAL A 224 3.59 -6.81 -1.85
CA VAL A 224 4.68 -6.71 -2.83
C VAL A 224 5.75 -7.71 -2.42
N VAL A 225 5.97 -8.70 -3.28
CA VAL A 225 6.94 -9.79 -3.07
C VAL A 225 7.89 -9.84 -4.27
N ASN A 226 9.11 -9.39 -4.04
CA ASN A 226 10.12 -9.32 -5.09
C ASN A 226 10.72 -10.69 -5.39
N ASP A 227 10.95 -10.97 -6.68
CA ASP A 227 11.76 -12.09 -7.12
C ASP A 227 13.22 -11.88 -6.72
N ALA A 228 13.91 -12.93 -6.29
CA ALA A 228 15.26 -12.85 -5.77
C ALA A 228 16.27 -12.36 -6.82
N ASP A 229 16.22 -12.92 -8.03
CA ASP A 229 17.15 -12.58 -9.10
C ASP A 229 16.89 -11.17 -9.61
N ALA A 230 15.61 -10.76 -9.69
CA ALA A 230 15.23 -9.40 -10.08
C ALA A 230 15.66 -8.35 -9.04
N ALA A 231 15.51 -8.65 -7.75
CA ALA A 231 15.97 -7.76 -6.68
C ALA A 231 17.51 -7.63 -6.69
N LEU A 232 18.23 -8.73 -6.84
CA LEU A 232 19.69 -8.74 -6.94
C LEU A 232 20.17 -7.91 -8.16
N LEU A 233 19.53 -8.07 -9.32
CA LEU A 233 19.81 -7.27 -10.51
C LEU A 233 19.65 -5.77 -10.23
N VAL A 234 18.54 -5.35 -9.62
CA VAL A 234 18.32 -3.94 -9.27
C VAL A 234 19.42 -3.43 -8.34
N GLN A 235 19.79 -4.19 -7.30
CA GLN A 235 20.85 -3.83 -6.37
C GLN A 235 22.22 -3.68 -7.07
N GLU A 236 22.56 -4.60 -7.97
CA GLU A 236 23.82 -4.55 -8.71
C GLU A 236 23.89 -3.33 -9.65
N LEU A 237 22.79 -3.04 -10.34
CA LEU A 237 22.70 -1.88 -11.21
C LEU A 237 22.70 -0.58 -10.41
N ALA A 238 21.98 -0.52 -9.29
CA ALA A 238 21.93 0.66 -8.42
C ALA A 238 23.31 1.09 -7.94
N ARG A 239 24.20 0.15 -7.59
CA ARG A 239 25.60 0.45 -7.18
C ARG A 239 26.43 1.15 -8.27
N ARG A 240 25.97 1.13 -9.52
CA ARG A 240 26.66 1.75 -10.67
C ARG A 240 26.01 3.09 -11.08
N VAL A 241 24.86 3.43 -10.51
CA VAL A 241 24.16 4.69 -10.85
C VAL A 241 24.86 5.88 -10.19
N PRO A 242 25.27 6.90 -10.92
CA PRO A 242 25.83 8.11 -10.37
C PRO A 242 24.87 8.76 -9.37
N GLY A 243 25.37 9.14 -8.19
CA GLY A 243 24.57 9.74 -7.13
C GLY A 243 24.02 8.74 -6.11
N VAL A 244 24.05 7.45 -6.38
CA VAL A 244 23.75 6.41 -5.38
C VAL A 244 24.92 6.25 -4.43
N THR A 245 24.66 6.34 -3.14
CA THR A 245 25.64 6.25 -2.05
C THR A 245 25.41 5.05 -1.13
N ALA A 246 24.20 4.51 -1.12
CA ALA A 246 23.83 3.33 -0.34
C ALA A 246 22.79 2.48 -1.09
N VAL A 247 22.95 1.17 -0.99
CA VAL A 247 21.97 0.18 -1.50
C VAL A 247 21.64 -0.78 -0.37
N ALA A 248 20.35 -0.82 -0.01
CA ALA A 248 19.80 -1.68 1.04
C ALA A 248 19.06 -2.89 0.43
N ASP A 249 19.13 -4.01 1.11
CA ASP A 249 18.50 -5.27 0.75
C ASP A 249 17.51 -5.78 1.84
N ASP A 250 17.25 -4.94 2.83
CA ASP A 250 16.44 -5.26 4.02
C ASP A 250 15.31 -4.26 4.28
N GLU A 251 15.02 -3.35 3.32
CA GLU A 251 13.91 -2.39 3.46
C GLU A 251 12.57 -3.11 3.43
N ARG A 252 11.80 -2.91 4.49
CA ARG A 252 10.49 -3.56 4.65
C ARG A 252 9.55 -2.66 5.41
N THR A 253 8.33 -2.45 4.89
CA THR A 253 7.35 -1.57 5.51
C THR A 253 5.95 -2.19 5.55
N ALA A 254 5.15 -1.77 6.54
CA ALA A 254 3.72 -2.09 6.61
C ALA A 254 2.85 -1.18 5.70
N GLY A 255 3.45 -0.25 4.96
CA GLY A 255 2.80 0.43 3.84
C GLY A 255 2.32 -0.59 2.80
N SER A 256 1.27 -0.28 2.09
CA SER A 256 0.72 -1.13 1.04
C SER A 256 0.83 -0.43 -0.32
N GLU A 257 0.93 -1.24 -1.37
CA GLU A 257 1.13 -0.84 -2.75
C GLU A 257 0.47 -1.87 -3.65
N ASP A 258 -0.32 -1.46 -4.63
CA ASP A 258 -1.05 -2.40 -5.48
C ASP A 258 -0.22 -2.92 -6.67
N PHE A 259 1.03 -2.44 -6.86
CA PHE A 259 1.98 -3.01 -7.82
C PHE A 259 2.19 -4.52 -7.65
N GLY A 260 1.98 -5.03 -6.43
CA GLY A 260 1.96 -6.47 -6.15
C GLY A 260 1.00 -7.28 -7.03
N GLU A 261 -0.05 -6.65 -7.57
CA GLU A 261 -0.97 -7.29 -8.52
C GLU A 261 -0.29 -7.57 -9.86
N PHE A 262 0.56 -6.67 -10.37
CA PHE A 262 1.33 -6.90 -11.60
C PHE A 262 2.34 -8.03 -11.47
N MET A 263 2.83 -8.29 -10.25
CA MET A 263 3.80 -9.36 -9.96
C MET A 263 3.14 -10.66 -9.49
N ALA A 264 1.81 -10.78 -9.49
CA ALA A 264 1.11 -11.98 -9.00
C ALA A 264 1.57 -13.28 -9.67
N ASP A 265 1.80 -13.23 -10.99
CA ASP A 265 2.19 -14.36 -11.85
C ASP A 265 3.37 -14.03 -12.77
N ILE A 266 4.08 -12.92 -12.51
CA ILE A 266 5.20 -12.42 -13.30
C ILE A 266 6.34 -12.09 -12.33
N PRO A 267 7.54 -12.63 -12.50
CA PRO A 267 8.68 -12.26 -11.68
C PRO A 267 9.03 -10.79 -11.89
N GLY A 268 9.55 -10.14 -10.85
CA GLY A 268 9.89 -8.74 -10.95
C GLY A 268 10.39 -8.15 -9.64
N CYS A 269 10.61 -6.86 -9.65
CA CYS A 269 11.05 -6.13 -8.47
C CYS A 269 10.39 -4.75 -8.40
N PHE A 270 9.77 -4.49 -7.27
CA PHE A 270 9.46 -3.14 -6.83
C PHE A 270 10.62 -2.65 -5.97
N PHE A 271 11.11 -1.45 -6.22
CA PHE A 271 12.21 -0.88 -5.47
C PHE A 271 11.95 0.59 -5.12
N VAL A 272 12.64 1.10 -4.12
CA VAL A 272 12.44 2.44 -3.62
C VAL A 272 13.70 3.28 -3.78
N VAL A 273 13.52 4.56 -4.08
CA VAL A 273 14.60 5.53 -4.29
C VAL A 273 14.45 6.64 -3.27
N GLY A 274 15.43 6.78 -2.38
CA GLY A 274 15.46 7.82 -1.37
C GLY A 274 15.41 9.20 -1.98
N SER A 275 14.52 10.03 -1.48
CA SER A 275 14.20 11.34 -2.05
C SER A 275 14.21 12.49 -1.05
N ALA A 276 14.39 12.20 0.25
CA ALA A 276 14.44 13.23 1.28
C ALA A 276 15.73 14.06 1.24
N ASN A 277 15.60 15.35 1.58
CA ASN A 277 16.72 16.25 1.79
C ASN A 277 16.42 17.24 2.92
N GLY A 278 16.74 16.86 4.17
CA GLY A 278 16.46 17.68 5.35
C GLY A 278 17.21 19.03 5.36
N GLU A 279 18.36 19.15 4.70
CA GLU A 279 19.07 20.44 4.59
C GLU A 279 18.29 21.47 3.79
N ARG A 280 17.42 21.01 2.88
CA ARG A 280 16.55 21.84 2.04
C ARG A 280 15.11 21.88 2.56
N GLY A 281 14.78 21.20 3.66
CA GLY A 281 13.42 21.06 4.17
C GLY A 281 12.51 20.18 3.32
N LEU A 282 13.08 19.25 2.51
CA LEU A 282 12.38 18.31 1.64
C LEU A 282 12.38 16.92 2.31
N ASP A 283 11.82 16.83 3.51
CA ASP A 283 11.84 15.61 4.34
C ASP A 283 10.51 15.37 5.07
N TYR A 284 9.44 16.05 4.64
CA TYR A 284 8.11 15.72 5.13
C TYR A 284 7.69 14.32 4.63
N PRO A 285 7.01 13.52 5.48
CA PRO A 285 6.60 12.18 5.09
C PRO A 285 5.54 12.22 3.98
N HIS A 286 5.39 11.09 3.30
CA HIS A 286 4.28 10.87 2.34
C HIS A 286 2.94 11.25 2.98
N HIS A 287 2.00 11.76 2.16
CA HIS A 287 0.66 12.23 2.53
C HIS A 287 0.64 13.48 3.43
N HIS A 288 1.77 14.12 3.68
CA HIS A 288 1.80 15.38 4.41
C HIS A 288 1.48 16.56 3.49
N PRO A 289 0.73 17.61 3.93
CA PRO A 289 0.43 18.78 3.08
C PRO A 289 1.64 19.58 2.59
N ARG A 290 2.79 19.36 3.21
CA ARG A 290 4.09 19.94 2.83
C ARG A 290 5.06 18.91 2.26
N PHE A 291 4.55 17.78 1.80
CA PHE A 291 5.37 16.80 1.09
C PHE A 291 6.02 17.45 -0.13
N ASP A 292 7.30 17.24 -0.26
CA ASP A 292 8.11 17.60 -1.43
C ASP A 292 9.39 16.76 -1.38
N PHE A 293 10.09 16.60 -2.49
CA PHE A 293 11.24 15.71 -2.58
C PHE A 293 12.42 16.35 -3.33
N ASP A 294 13.61 15.81 -3.14
CA ASP A 294 14.79 16.25 -3.89
C ASP A 294 14.73 15.72 -5.33
N GLU A 295 14.48 16.60 -6.29
CA GLU A 295 14.32 16.25 -7.71
C GLU A 295 15.55 15.55 -8.34
N ARG A 296 16.71 15.56 -7.68
CA ARG A 296 17.86 14.76 -8.13
C ARG A 296 17.56 13.26 -8.07
N SER A 297 16.63 12.85 -7.21
CA SER A 297 16.14 11.47 -7.12
C SER A 297 15.46 10.99 -8.42
N LEU A 298 14.85 11.90 -9.18
CA LEU A 298 14.27 11.60 -10.50
C LEU A 298 15.34 11.09 -11.47
N THR A 299 16.53 11.72 -11.47
CA THR A 299 17.65 11.27 -12.30
C THR A 299 18.17 9.90 -11.90
N VAL A 300 18.26 9.64 -10.59
CA VAL A 300 18.65 8.32 -10.06
C VAL A 300 17.61 7.26 -10.44
N GLY A 301 16.33 7.53 -10.22
CA GLY A 301 15.22 6.63 -10.56
C GLY A 301 15.17 6.33 -12.06
N ALA A 302 15.25 7.36 -12.91
CA ALA A 302 15.23 7.20 -14.36
C ALA A 302 16.45 6.41 -14.86
N THR A 303 17.64 6.70 -14.34
CA THR A 303 18.87 5.98 -14.73
C THR A 303 18.81 4.51 -14.32
N LEU A 304 18.37 4.22 -13.10
CA LEU A 304 18.26 2.85 -12.62
C LEU A 304 17.20 2.09 -13.41
N MET A 305 15.99 2.63 -13.56
CA MET A 305 14.92 1.99 -14.33
C MET A 305 15.31 1.77 -15.81
N ALA A 306 15.96 2.76 -16.44
CA ALA A 306 16.48 2.59 -17.79
C ALA A 306 17.57 1.50 -17.86
N SER A 307 18.42 1.38 -16.86
CA SER A 307 19.45 0.33 -16.78
C SER A 307 18.84 -1.07 -16.63
N VAL A 308 17.82 -1.19 -15.80
CA VAL A 308 17.04 -2.45 -15.63
C VAL A 308 16.37 -2.83 -16.96
N ALA A 309 15.68 -1.90 -17.60
CA ALA A 309 15.04 -2.15 -18.89
C ALA A 309 16.06 -2.51 -19.97
N ALA A 310 17.16 -1.77 -20.05
CA ALA A 310 18.24 -2.03 -21.01
C ALA A 310 18.86 -3.42 -20.86
N HIS A 311 19.06 -3.87 -19.62
CA HIS A 311 19.58 -5.22 -19.33
C HIS A 311 18.73 -6.32 -19.98
N HIS A 312 17.41 -6.15 -20.01
CA HIS A 312 16.49 -7.17 -20.55
C HIS A 312 16.32 -7.06 -22.09
N VAL A 313 16.41 -5.86 -22.67
CA VAL A 313 15.99 -5.66 -24.06
C VAL A 313 17.05 -5.08 -24.99
N LEU A 314 18.23 -4.71 -24.49
CA LEU A 314 19.34 -4.29 -25.34
C LEU A 314 20.42 -5.38 -25.42
N PRO A 315 21.16 -5.49 -26.55
CA PRO A 315 22.33 -6.35 -26.62
C PRO A 315 23.45 -5.81 -25.72
N ASP A 316 24.30 -6.72 -25.26
CA ASP A 316 25.54 -6.41 -24.53
C ASP A 316 26.47 -5.45 -25.30
#